data_5a7b2111a7ae5a56778e9fe38e55598b
#
_entry.id   5a7b2111a7ae5a56778e9fe38e55598b
#
_cell.length_a   1.000
_cell.length_b   1.000
_cell.length_c   1.000
_cell.angle_alpha   90.00
_cell.angle_beta   90.00
_cell.angle_gamma   90.00
#
_symmetry.space_group_name_H-M   'P 1'
#
loop_
_entity.id
_entity.type
_entity.pdbx_description
1 polymer ?
#
loop_
_entity_poly.entity_id
_entity_poly.type
_entity_poly.pdbx_seq_one_letter_code
_entity_poly.pdbx_strand_id
1 'polypeptide(L)'
;MNYLRVGSSVVYLFLCXVLLSNSARAEVTHNVTTSHGVVEGLDEQSIAAFRGXPYAQAPXGXLRWQPPRSAXAYNGVLKAHRHGPRCMQRTFGENPPVVSEDCLTLNVWSKELKPAKRPVMVWIHGGGFRSGSGEIPGEVMARHGVVVVSFNYRLGPIGFFAHPALDSAPASFGLLDMVLALNWVQENISQFGGDPENVTIFGVSAGAMAVNMLMVNASAQGLFHKAIAQSGYGTWALPRSQNAPXSAXRGMDLKXLTSAEELXMRIVEKVNPXAITETQLRALDGSALMHALPGFQXPIVDGVGLVGEPALLTRQGKQHXVPFIMGGSSFEGTVQPASGISLXDFKTFHEXNWNMARQLYAEEFAVSEEYGLKKMFGDNRYVLAARTMVRSMANRGNSAWIYYVDFVPQSRAKEWPGTPHGVDGYYLWAGESTGDPQTAALSRRLQDYWVNFARSGNPNGGNLVQWPAYAENLDQWLVFDAEDQVRAEVIAPKLDFLETHYXARTSASK
;
A
#
# COMPACT_ATOMS: atom_id res chain seq x y z
N MET A 1 68.56 -48.17 14.73
CA MET A 1 69.93 -48.03 14.19
C MET A 1 69.91 -47.01 13.08
N ASN A 2 70.79 -46.09 13.19
CA ASN A 2 71.29 -45.09 12.29
C ASN A 2 70.56 -43.74 12.18
N TYR A 3 71.31 -42.86 12.73
CA TYR A 3 71.25 -41.41 12.66
C TYR A 3 71.48 -40.85 11.27
N LEU A 4 70.81 -39.71 10.98
CA LEU A 4 71.53 -38.68 10.21
C LEU A 4 70.92 -37.31 10.54
N ARG A 5 71.74 -36.45 11.08
CA ARG A 5 71.53 -35.02 11.30
C ARG A 5 71.58 -34.29 9.95
N VAL A 6 70.76 -33.30 9.76
CA VAL A 6 71.07 -32.17 8.88
C VAL A 6 70.38 -30.88 9.41
N GLY A 7 71.15 -29.96 9.64
CA GLY A 7 71.27 -28.53 9.63
C GLY A 7 70.06 -27.64 9.86
N SER A 8 70.20 -26.80 10.93
CA SER A 8 69.30 -25.70 11.26
C SER A 8 69.50 -24.56 10.25
N SER A 9 68.42 -24.26 9.50
CA SER A 9 68.35 -22.97 8.79
C SER A 9 67.27 -22.14 9.42
N VAL A 10 67.68 -21.06 10.09
CA VAL A 10 66.77 -20.05 10.67
C VAL A 10 66.26 -19.18 9.53
N VAL A 11 64.97 -19.33 9.20
CA VAL A 11 64.27 -18.47 8.24
C VAL A 11 63.68 -17.35 9.04
N TYR A 12 64.17 -16.13 8.86
CA TYR A 12 63.56 -14.93 9.38
C TYR A 12 62.35 -14.59 8.52
N LEU A 13 61.14 -14.87 9.04
CA LEU A 13 59.90 -14.41 8.42
C LEU A 13 59.72 -12.93 8.79
N PHE A 14 59.91 -12.07 7.81
CA PHE A 14 59.53 -10.66 7.95
C PHE A 14 57.99 -10.61 7.84
N LEU A 15 57.38 -10.45 9.00
CA LEU A 15 55.90 -10.19 9.03
C LEU A 15 55.72 -8.69 8.69
N CYS A 16 55.40 -8.40 7.44
CA CYS A 16 54.97 -7.06 7.07
C CYS A 16 53.50 -6.90 7.48
N UNK A 17 53.04 -6.40 8.48
CA UNK A 17 52.09 -6.15 8.76
C UNK A 17 51.68 -5.27 8.03
N VAL A 18 51.00 -5.41 7.23
CA VAL A 18 50.19 -4.50 6.51
C VAL A 18 49.14 -3.99 7.48
N LEU A 19 49.40 -2.88 8.04
CA LEU A 19 48.41 -2.09 8.77
C LEU A 19 47.41 -1.63 7.72
N LEU A 20 46.33 -2.41 7.58
CA LEU A 20 45.11 -1.94 6.90
C LEU A 20 44.59 -0.82 7.79
N SER A 21 44.99 0.41 7.48
CA SER A 21 44.31 1.57 8.04
C SER A 21 42.90 1.53 7.49
N ASN A 22 41.99 1.01 8.30
CA ASN A 22 40.56 1.28 8.12
C ASN A 22 40.38 2.76 8.40
N SER A 23 40.72 3.60 7.40
CA SER A 23 40.25 4.96 7.44
C SER A 23 38.72 4.85 7.26
N ALA A 24 38.00 4.98 8.36
CA ALA A 24 36.57 5.16 8.33
C ALA A 24 36.32 6.36 7.41
N ARG A 25 35.84 6.08 6.19
CA ARG A 25 35.51 7.13 5.25
C ARG A 25 34.37 7.91 5.89
N ALA A 26 34.55 9.22 6.07
CA ALA A 26 33.50 10.06 6.63
C ALA A 26 32.25 9.91 5.78
N GLU A 27 31.11 9.61 6.42
CA GLU A 27 29.84 9.52 5.74
C GLU A 27 29.52 10.86 5.10
N VAL A 28 29.18 10.85 3.80
CA VAL A 28 28.74 12.05 3.12
C VAL A 28 27.27 12.31 3.54
N THR A 29 27.02 13.54 3.97
CA THR A 29 25.69 13.94 4.41
C THR A 29 25.16 15.08 3.54
N HIS A 30 23.85 15.26 3.59
CA HIS A 30 23.14 16.31 2.86
C HIS A 30 22.19 17.02 3.82
N ASN A 31 22.25 18.35 3.89
CA ASN A 31 21.33 19.14 4.70
C ASN A 31 20.28 19.79 3.79
N VAL A 32 19.01 19.67 4.20
CA VAL A 32 17.88 20.27 3.48
C VAL A 32 17.05 21.05 4.49
N THR A 33 16.64 22.26 4.13
CA THR A 33 15.77 23.08 4.97
C THR A 33 14.32 22.78 4.63
N THR A 34 13.56 22.34 5.62
CA THR A 34 12.12 22.09 5.50
C THR A 34 11.34 23.19 6.22
N SER A 35 10.02 23.17 6.07
CA SER A 35 9.13 24.09 6.79
C SER A 35 9.19 23.94 8.31
N HIS A 36 9.75 22.82 8.82
CA HIS A 36 9.83 22.53 10.26
C HIS A 36 11.24 22.65 10.81
N GLY A 37 12.25 22.78 9.95
CA GLY A 37 13.65 22.86 10.35
C GLY A 37 14.57 22.16 9.39
N VAL A 38 15.87 22.16 9.71
CA VAL A 38 16.89 21.55 8.86
C VAL A 38 16.97 20.04 9.15
N VAL A 39 17.01 19.24 8.09
CA VAL A 39 17.19 17.79 8.21
C VAL A 39 18.48 17.37 7.51
N GLU A 40 19.17 16.39 8.11
CA GLU A 40 20.40 15.84 7.56
C GLU A 40 20.16 14.40 7.13
N GLY A 41 20.37 14.14 5.83
CA GLY A 41 20.31 12.80 5.27
C GLY A 41 21.68 12.25 4.97
N LEU A 42 21.73 10.98 4.60
CA LEU A 42 22.96 10.27 4.24
C LEU A 42 23.05 10.07 2.74
N ASP A 43 24.26 10.10 2.20
CA ASP A 43 24.49 9.70 0.81
C ASP A 43 24.69 8.19 0.77
N GLU A 44 23.84 7.52 0.01
CA GLU A 44 23.90 6.06 -0.17
C GLU A 44 24.02 5.76 -1.65
N GLN A 45 25.25 5.56 -2.11
CA GLN A 45 25.55 5.26 -3.52
C GLN A 45 24.97 6.32 -4.46
N SER A 46 25.25 7.58 -4.12
CA SER A 46 24.82 8.76 -4.89
C SER A 46 23.32 9.03 -4.85
N ILE A 47 22.61 8.44 -3.89
CA ILE A 47 21.21 8.78 -3.57
C ILE A 47 21.20 9.40 -2.19
N ALA A 48 20.65 10.61 -2.07
CA ALA A 48 20.45 11.23 -0.76
C ALA A 48 19.22 10.61 -0.10
N ALA A 49 19.41 10.01 1.07
CA ALA A 49 18.35 9.31 1.79
C ALA A 49 18.09 10.01 3.13
N PHE A 50 16.83 10.37 3.35
CA PHE A 50 16.37 11.03 4.58
C PHE A 50 15.28 10.14 5.19
N ARG A 51 15.54 9.61 6.39
CA ARG A 51 14.62 8.68 7.04
C ARG A 51 14.14 9.24 8.37
N GLY A 52 12.87 9.07 8.63
CA GLY A 52 12.29 9.45 9.91
C GLY A 52 12.02 10.94 10.09
N UNK A 53 11.70 11.73 9.11
CA UNK A 53 11.32 12.95 9.19
C UNK A 53 10.00 13.00 9.69
N PRO A 54 9.66 13.63 10.87
CA PRO A 54 8.28 13.77 11.38
C PRO A 54 7.45 14.69 10.48
N TYR A 55 6.26 14.24 10.12
CA TYR A 55 5.32 15.12 9.41
C TYR A 55 4.14 15.55 10.30
N ALA A 56 4.02 14.94 11.46
CA ALA A 56 2.95 15.21 12.42
C ALA A 56 3.47 15.11 13.84
N GLN A 57 2.74 15.76 14.76
CA GLN A 57 2.96 15.58 16.20
C GLN A 57 2.59 14.15 16.59
N ALA A 58 3.21 13.64 17.66
CA ALA A 58 2.92 12.29 18.15
C ALA A 58 1.45 12.20 18.58
N PRO A 59 0.65 11.36 17.93
CA PRO A 59 -0.77 11.21 18.29
C PRO A 59 -0.98 10.28 19.49
N UNK A 60 -0.39 10.52 20.41
CA UNK A 60 -0.39 9.77 21.60
C UNK A 60 -1.23 10.48 22.63
N GLY A 61 -1.78 9.73 23.60
CA GLY A 61 -2.52 10.30 24.74
C GLY A 61 -3.81 11.01 24.32
N UNK A 62 -3.84 12.11 24.46
CA UNK A 62 -4.86 12.88 24.13
C UNK A 62 -5.11 13.12 22.74
N LEU A 63 -4.19 12.90 22.09
CA LEU A 63 -4.28 13.05 20.65
C LEU A 63 -4.64 11.74 19.95
N ARG A 64 -4.69 10.62 20.65
CA ARG A 64 -5.20 9.37 20.09
C ARG A 64 -6.63 9.61 19.61
N TRP A 65 -6.94 9.13 18.38
CA TRP A 65 -8.27 9.29 17.78
C TRP A 65 -8.66 10.75 17.58
N GLN A 66 -7.64 11.54 17.21
CA GLN A 66 -7.81 12.92 16.75
C GLN A 66 -7.22 13.05 15.36
N PRO A 67 -7.69 13.99 14.55
CA PRO A 67 -6.98 14.31 13.31
C PRO A 67 -5.52 14.65 13.61
N PRO A 68 -4.60 14.28 12.72
CA PRO A 68 -3.19 14.57 12.97
C PRO A 68 -2.93 16.08 12.96
N ARG A 69 -1.94 16.50 13.74
CA ARG A 69 -1.50 17.90 13.81
C ARG A 69 -0.11 17.99 13.17
N SER A 70 0.11 19.06 12.42
CA SER A 70 1.39 19.30 11.78
C SER A 70 2.53 19.26 12.81
N ALA A 71 3.65 18.70 12.36
CA ALA A 71 4.81 18.58 13.26
C ALA A 71 5.25 19.93 13.79
N UNK A 72 5.69 19.95 14.83
CA UNK A 72 6.26 21.05 15.47
C UNK A 72 7.59 21.33 14.89
N ALA A 73 7.94 22.64 14.79
CA ALA A 73 9.28 23.05 14.36
C ALA A 73 10.33 22.63 15.38
N TYR A 74 11.49 22.34 14.89
CA TYR A 74 12.62 21.94 15.75
C TYR A 74 13.80 22.86 15.50
N ASN A 75 14.62 23.05 16.53
CA ASN A 75 15.86 23.83 16.45
C ASN A 75 17.05 22.90 16.10
N GLY A 76 18.05 23.47 15.45
CA GLY A 76 19.22 22.71 15.07
C GLY A 76 18.94 21.78 13.89
N VAL A 77 19.77 20.76 13.74
CA VAL A 77 19.71 19.82 12.61
C VAL A 77 19.14 18.49 13.08
N LEU A 78 18.03 18.08 12.50
CA LEU A 78 17.47 16.75 12.75
C LEU A 78 18.23 15.73 11.91
N LYS A 79 18.81 14.74 12.58
CA LYS A 79 19.51 13.65 11.87
C LYS A 79 18.49 12.64 11.35
N ALA A 80 18.17 12.73 10.06
CA ALA A 80 17.20 11.86 9.40
C ALA A 80 17.93 10.64 8.82
N HIS A 81 18.65 9.91 9.69
CA HIS A 81 19.50 8.79 9.30
C HIS A 81 18.82 7.43 9.39
N ARG A 82 17.74 7.32 10.18
CA ARG A 82 17.09 6.05 10.47
C ARG A 82 15.57 6.18 10.38
N HIS A 83 14.93 5.11 9.96
CA HIS A 83 13.47 5.04 10.00
C HIS A 83 12.98 5.26 11.44
N GLY A 84 11.85 5.95 11.57
CA GLY A 84 11.18 6.04 12.86
C GLY A 84 10.49 4.73 13.21
N PRO A 85 9.94 4.62 14.43
CA PRO A 85 9.19 3.42 14.81
C PRO A 85 8.03 3.19 13.84
N ARG A 86 7.73 1.91 13.60
CA ARG A 86 6.51 1.55 12.88
C ARG A 86 5.29 1.89 13.72
N CYS A 87 4.18 2.19 13.07
CA CYS A 87 2.95 2.43 13.82
C CYS A 87 2.52 1.16 14.56
N MET A 88 1.78 1.35 15.66
CA MET A 88 1.36 0.25 16.54
C MET A 88 0.75 -0.86 15.69
N GLN A 89 1.27 -2.07 15.86
CA GLN A 89 0.85 -3.26 15.12
C GLN A 89 1.37 -4.49 15.86
N ARG A 90 0.83 -5.66 15.52
CA ARG A 90 1.37 -6.91 16.03
C ARG A 90 2.78 -7.11 15.50
N THR A 91 3.65 -7.65 16.33
CA THR A 91 5.01 -7.98 15.93
C THR A 91 5.29 -9.45 16.21
N PHE A 92 6.23 -10.01 15.45
CA PHE A 92 6.56 -11.43 15.49
C PHE A 92 8.07 -11.61 15.48
N GLY A 93 8.52 -12.78 15.95
CA GLY A 93 9.92 -13.16 15.90
C GLY A 93 10.69 -12.75 17.14
N GLU A 94 11.97 -13.13 17.17
CA GLU A 94 12.86 -12.89 18.32
C GLU A 94 13.34 -11.45 18.39
N ASN A 95 13.45 -10.78 17.24
CA ASN A 95 13.92 -9.40 17.17
C ASN A 95 12.88 -8.55 16.42
N PRO A 96 11.73 -8.29 17.06
CA PRO A 96 10.67 -7.56 16.38
C PRO A 96 11.05 -6.11 16.13
N PRO A 97 10.52 -5.48 15.10
CA PRO A 97 10.75 -4.05 14.88
C PRO A 97 10.13 -3.23 16.01
N VAL A 98 10.69 -2.05 16.24
CA VAL A 98 10.16 -1.10 17.22
C VAL A 98 8.83 -0.56 16.69
N VAL A 99 7.79 -0.63 17.53
CA VAL A 99 6.48 -0.07 17.21
C VAL A 99 6.09 0.97 18.26
N SER A 100 5.31 1.95 17.86
CA SER A 100 4.90 3.03 18.74
C SER A 100 3.68 3.74 18.16
N GLU A 101 2.89 4.37 19.00
CA GLU A 101 1.88 5.32 18.51
C GLU A 101 2.54 6.62 18.03
N ASP A 102 3.75 6.92 18.50
CA ASP A 102 4.55 8.03 17.97
C ASP A 102 5.28 7.54 16.73
N CYS A 103 4.59 7.56 15.60
CA CYS A 103 5.03 6.84 14.41
C CYS A 103 4.87 7.63 13.10
N LEU A 104 4.39 8.88 13.17
CA LEU A 104 4.01 9.61 11.96
C LEU A 104 5.23 10.32 11.36
N THR A 105 6.07 9.49 10.72
CA THR A 105 7.27 9.94 10.04
C THR A 105 7.22 9.54 8.58
N LEU A 106 8.04 10.22 7.78
CA LEU A 106 8.20 9.93 6.37
C LEU A 106 9.67 9.89 5.97
N ASN A 107 9.92 9.40 4.77
CA ASN A 107 11.25 9.19 4.23
C ASN A 107 11.30 9.74 2.82
N VAL A 108 12.47 10.26 2.41
CA VAL A 108 12.68 10.82 1.08
C VAL A 108 13.98 10.29 0.50
N TRP A 109 13.97 9.86 -0.76
CA TRP A 109 15.16 9.46 -1.52
C TRP A 109 15.21 10.30 -2.78
N SER A 110 16.37 10.92 -3.01
CA SER A 110 16.52 11.81 -4.16
C SER A 110 17.94 11.68 -4.73
N LYS A 111 18.02 11.51 -6.04
CA LYS A 111 19.30 11.43 -6.76
C LYS A 111 19.97 12.80 -6.86
N GLU A 112 19.18 13.85 -7.03
CA GLU A 112 19.67 15.22 -7.11
C GLU A 112 18.70 16.16 -6.38
N LEU A 113 19.24 16.93 -5.45
CA LEU A 113 18.41 17.82 -4.62
C LEU A 113 17.99 19.10 -5.33
N LYS A 114 18.64 19.45 -6.43
CA LYS A 114 18.34 20.65 -7.24
C LYS A 114 18.63 20.37 -8.70
N PRO A 115 17.88 21.00 -9.62
CA PRO A 115 16.71 21.84 -9.41
C PRO A 115 15.45 21.05 -9.05
N ALA A 116 14.39 21.74 -8.62
CA ALA A 116 13.13 21.11 -8.17
C ALA A 116 12.24 20.75 -9.38
N LYS A 117 12.64 19.77 -10.16
CA LYS A 117 11.99 19.43 -11.43
C LYS A 117 11.61 17.96 -11.61
N ARG A 118 12.02 17.10 -10.65
CA ARG A 118 11.82 15.67 -10.85
C ARG A 118 10.42 15.25 -10.45
N PRO A 119 9.84 14.27 -11.15
CA PRO A 119 8.58 13.68 -10.69
C PRO A 119 8.74 13.13 -9.29
N VAL A 120 7.67 13.23 -8.50
CA VAL A 120 7.62 12.72 -7.13
C VAL A 120 6.72 11.49 -7.12
N MET A 121 7.17 10.41 -6.50
CA MET A 121 6.37 9.20 -6.33
C MET A 121 6.23 8.91 -4.85
N VAL A 122 5.00 8.96 -4.34
CA VAL A 122 4.69 8.78 -2.92
C VAL A 122 4.10 7.40 -2.72
N TRP A 123 4.85 6.52 -2.05
CA TRP A 123 4.46 5.14 -1.79
C TRP A 123 3.63 5.02 -0.53
N ILE A 124 2.50 4.33 -0.65
CA ILE A 124 1.60 4.05 0.47
C ILE A 124 1.60 2.54 0.69
N HIS A 125 2.10 2.10 1.84
CA HIS A 125 2.30 0.68 2.09
C HIS A 125 0.98 -0.06 2.33
N GLY A 126 1.00 -1.37 2.07
CA GLY A 126 -0.11 -2.27 2.38
C GLY A 126 0.02 -2.88 3.76
N GLY A 127 -0.70 -3.99 3.97
CA GLY A 127 -0.72 -4.71 5.23
C GLY A 127 -2.07 -4.74 5.90
N GLY A 128 -3.16 -4.64 5.12
CA GLY A 128 -4.52 -4.76 5.63
C GLY A 128 -4.94 -3.65 6.57
N PHE A 129 -4.31 -2.49 6.47
CA PHE A 129 -4.51 -1.37 7.38
C PHE A 129 -4.26 -1.74 8.84
N ARG A 130 -3.49 -2.81 9.09
CA ARG A 130 -3.17 -3.25 10.46
C ARG A 130 -1.69 -3.53 10.67
N SER A 131 -0.88 -3.50 9.60
CA SER A 131 0.55 -3.73 9.68
C SER A 131 1.25 -3.01 8.52
N GLY A 132 2.57 -3.02 8.56
CA GLY A 132 3.38 -2.44 7.51
C GLY A 132 4.03 -1.13 7.93
N SER A 133 4.81 -0.57 7.02
CA SER A 133 5.53 0.67 7.28
C SER A 133 6.06 1.27 5.99
N GLY A 134 6.60 2.48 6.10
CA GLY A 134 7.29 3.14 5.00
C GLY A 134 8.73 2.67 4.77
N GLU A 135 9.15 1.58 5.40
CA GLU A 135 10.50 1.04 5.21
C GLU A 135 10.57 0.31 3.87
N ILE A 136 11.06 0.98 2.86
CA ILE A 136 11.22 0.45 1.51
C ILE A 136 12.63 0.77 1.00
N PRO A 137 13.13 0.03 0.01
CA PRO A 137 14.38 0.41 -0.64
C PRO A 137 14.12 1.51 -1.68
N GLY A 138 13.85 2.72 -1.19
CA GLY A 138 13.45 3.85 -2.03
C GLY A 138 14.49 4.20 -3.10
N GLU A 139 15.76 3.85 -2.87
CA GLU A 139 16.82 4.09 -3.85
C GLU A 139 16.55 3.36 -5.18
N VAL A 140 15.81 2.24 -5.15
CA VAL A 140 15.51 1.45 -6.36
C VAL A 140 14.81 2.32 -7.41
N MET A 141 13.75 3.02 -6.99
CA MET A 141 13.03 3.90 -7.92
C MET A 141 13.75 5.24 -8.10
N ALA A 142 14.40 5.75 -7.04
CA ALA A 142 15.09 7.03 -7.10
C ALA A 142 16.23 7.04 -8.15
N ARG A 143 16.83 5.88 -8.41
CA ARG A 143 17.87 5.77 -9.45
C ARG A 143 17.35 6.14 -10.84
N HIS A 144 16.04 6.02 -11.06
CA HIS A 144 15.40 6.41 -12.32
C HIS A 144 15.21 7.92 -12.46
N GLY A 145 15.62 8.71 -11.45
CA GLY A 145 15.50 10.17 -11.49
C GLY A 145 14.18 10.72 -10.98
N VAL A 146 13.42 9.91 -10.24
CA VAL A 146 12.23 10.37 -9.51
C VAL A 146 12.59 10.59 -8.06
N VAL A 147 11.89 11.51 -7.38
CA VAL A 147 12.01 11.65 -5.93
C VAL A 147 11.00 10.71 -5.30
N VAL A 148 11.46 9.83 -4.43
CA VAL A 148 10.61 8.84 -3.77
C VAL A 148 10.32 9.28 -2.35
N VAL A 149 9.05 9.21 -1.96
CA VAL A 149 8.61 9.46 -0.59
C VAL A 149 7.85 8.23 -0.11
N SER A 150 8.08 7.82 1.12
CA SER A 150 7.24 6.83 1.80
C SER A 150 6.94 7.33 3.20
N PHE A 151 5.93 6.78 3.84
CA PHE A 151 5.54 7.29 5.16
C PHE A 151 4.74 6.23 5.92
N ASN A 152 4.68 6.41 7.24
CA ASN A 152 3.81 5.62 8.11
C ASN A 152 2.49 6.34 8.32
N TYR A 153 1.42 5.61 8.50
CA TYR A 153 0.10 6.12 8.86
C TYR A 153 -0.50 5.20 9.93
N ARG A 154 -1.36 5.75 10.78
CA ARG A 154 -1.95 4.97 11.88
C ARG A 154 -2.77 3.80 11.36
N LEU A 155 -2.69 2.69 12.08
CA LEU A 155 -3.17 1.38 11.67
C LEU A 155 -4.17 0.81 12.67
N GLY A 156 -4.98 -0.14 12.20
CA GLY A 156 -5.89 -0.90 13.02
C GLY A 156 -6.85 -0.04 13.83
N PRO A 157 -7.28 -0.51 14.99
CA PRO A 157 -8.16 0.30 15.85
C PRO A 157 -7.55 1.60 16.35
N ILE A 158 -6.22 1.76 16.27
CA ILE A 158 -5.57 3.03 16.60
C ILE A 158 -5.77 4.04 15.45
N GLY A 159 -5.81 3.58 14.22
CA GLY A 159 -5.96 4.43 13.04
C GLY A 159 -7.38 4.55 12.50
N PHE A 160 -8.27 3.65 12.89
CA PHE A 160 -9.64 3.56 12.38
C PHE A 160 -10.55 3.16 13.51
N PHE A 161 -11.31 4.15 14.03
CA PHE A 161 -12.03 3.91 15.28
C PHE A 161 -13.25 4.82 15.37
N ALA A 162 -14.39 4.24 15.74
CA ALA A 162 -15.61 4.96 16.04
C ALA A 162 -16.22 4.35 17.29
N HIS A 163 -16.71 5.21 18.20
CA HIS A 163 -17.28 4.74 19.47
C HIS A 163 -18.29 5.77 19.96
N PRO A 164 -19.41 5.33 20.56
CA PRO A 164 -20.41 6.29 21.05
C PRO A 164 -19.88 7.28 22.08
N ALA A 165 -18.83 6.92 22.85
CA ALA A 165 -18.25 7.79 23.87
C ALA A 165 -17.35 8.88 23.28
N LEU A 166 -16.97 8.78 22.01
CA LEU A 166 -16.18 9.81 21.33
C LEU A 166 -17.11 10.73 20.55
N ASP A 167 -16.71 11.98 20.41
CA ASP A 167 -17.43 12.89 19.54
C ASP A 167 -17.44 12.32 18.13
N SER A 168 -18.55 12.46 17.47
CA SER A 168 -18.76 11.93 16.14
C SER A 168 -17.74 12.47 15.16
N ALA A 169 -17.29 11.63 14.25
CA ALA A 169 -16.44 11.92 13.09
C ALA A 169 -15.31 12.91 13.37
N PRO A 170 -14.13 12.71 12.78
CA PRO A 170 -13.83 11.62 11.85
C PRO A 170 -13.54 10.30 12.55
N ALA A 171 -13.38 9.25 11.79
CA ALA A 171 -13.10 7.92 12.32
C ALA A 171 -11.95 7.24 11.56
N SER A 172 -11.67 7.65 10.32
CA SER A 172 -10.56 7.09 9.51
C SER A 172 -9.34 7.99 9.67
N PHE A 173 -8.71 7.93 10.85
CA PHE A 173 -7.57 8.80 11.18
C PHE A 173 -6.35 8.48 10.32
N GLY A 174 -6.14 7.21 9.98
CA GLY A 174 -5.05 6.84 9.08
C GLY A 174 -5.15 7.52 7.72
N LEU A 175 -6.37 7.71 7.21
CA LEU A 175 -6.57 8.45 5.96
C LEU A 175 -6.19 9.92 6.12
N LEU A 176 -6.53 10.51 7.26
CA LEU A 176 -6.16 11.90 7.53
C LEU A 176 -4.64 12.06 7.66
N ASP A 177 -3.97 11.04 8.21
CA ASP A 177 -2.50 11.02 8.26
C ASP A 177 -1.92 11.09 6.86
N MET A 178 -2.50 10.32 5.93
CA MET A 178 -2.03 10.30 4.53
C MET A 178 -2.19 11.68 3.88
N VAL A 179 -3.31 12.35 4.13
CA VAL A 179 -3.54 13.70 3.61
C VAL A 179 -2.49 14.67 4.17
N LEU A 180 -2.19 14.57 5.47
CA LEU A 180 -1.17 15.44 6.07
C LEU A 180 0.23 15.16 5.50
N ALA A 181 0.56 13.89 5.25
CA ALA A 181 1.83 13.54 4.61
C ALA A 181 1.92 14.15 3.21
N LEU A 182 0.82 14.11 2.44
CA LEU A 182 0.78 14.73 1.11
C LEU A 182 0.88 16.26 1.19
N ASN A 183 0.31 16.88 2.21
CA ASN A 183 0.52 18.32 2.45
C ASN A 183 1.99 18.63 2.73
N TRP A 184 2.66 17.78 3.52
CA TRP A 184 4.10 17.93 3.77
C TRP A 184 4.87 17.87 2.45
N VAL A 185 4.51 16.96 1.56
CA VAL A 185 5.14 16.85 0.24
C VAL A 185 4.96 18.16 -0.54
N GLN A 186 3.75 18.69 -0.57
CA GLN A 186 3.49 19.96 -1.27
C GLN A 186 4.35 21.10 -0.72
N GLU A 187 4.51 21.18 0.58
CA GLU A 187 5.26 22.25 1.23
C GLU A 187 6.78 22.11 1.04
N ASN A 188 7.29 20.87 0.96
CA ASN A 188 8.72 20.64 1.18
C ASN A 188 9.47 19.94 0.04
N ILE A 189 8.79 19.25 -0.86
CA ILE A 189 9.49 18.33 -1.76
C ILE A 189 10.38 19.07 -2.78
N SER A 190 10.11 20.34 -3.04
CA SER A 190 10.96 21.14 -3.93
C SER A 190 12.39 21.28 -3.37
N GLN A 191 12.55 21.27 -2.06
CA GLN A 191 13.85 21.33 -1.42
C GLN A 191 14.65 20.04 -1.59
N PHE A 192 13.98 18.97 -2.00
CA PHE A 192 14.59 17.65 -2.24
C PHE A 192 14.75 17.34 -3.74
N GLY A 193 14.51 18.32 -4.60
CA GLY A 193 14.61 18.15 -6.04
C GLY A 193 13.32 17.71 -6.73
N GLY A 194 12.22 17.59 -5.98
CA GLY A 194 10.93 17.15 -6.52
C GLY A 194 10.05 18.29 -6.94
N ASP A 195 9.22 18.03 -7.94
CA ASP A 195 8.24 18.99 -8.44
C ASP A 195 6.91 18.78 -7.71
N PRO A 196 6.49 19.71 -6.83
CA PRO A 196 5.23 19.53 -6.11
C PRO A 196 3.99 19.54 -7.01
N GLU A 197 4.13 19.96 -8.27
CA GLU A 197 3.05 19.91 -9.25
C GLU A 197 3.05 18.62 -10.07
N ASN A 198 3.95 17.67 -9.76
CA ASN A 198 4.02 16.38 -10.46
C ASN A 198 4.20 15.26 -9.46
N VAL A 199 3.15 14.98 -8.71
CA VAL A 199 3.13 13.98 -7.64
C VAL A 199 2.25 12.80 -8.05
N THR A 200 2.84 11.60 -8.06
CA THR A 200 2.11 10.34 -8.29
C THR A 200 2.01 9.60 -6.96
N ILE A 201 0.78 9.29 -6.53
CA ILE A 201 0.59 8.39 -5.39
C ILE A 201 0.50 6.95 -5.92
N PHE A 202 1.13 6.02 -5.22
CA PHE A 202 1.08 4.61 -5.59
C PHE A 202 1.19 3.73 -4.35
N GLY A 203 0.58 2.55 -4.43
CA GLY A 203 0.60 1.64 -3.29
C GLY A 203 0.05 0.27 -3.65
N VAL A 204 0.23 -0.68 -2.74
CA VAL A 204 -0.16 -2.08 -2.93
C VAL A 204 -1.16 -2.48 -1.84
N SER A 205 -2.18 -3.28 -2.20
CA SER A 205 -3.13 -3.87 -1.26
C SER A 205 -3.86 -2.76 -0.48
N ALA A 206 -3.76 -2.71 0.85
CA ALA A 206 -4.34 -1.62 1.63
C ALA A 206 -3.81 -0.26 1.16
N GLY A 207 -2.54 -0.19 0.74
CA GLY A 207 -1.98 1.03 0.16
C GLY A 207 -2.66 1.42 -1.15
N ALA A 208 -3.04 0.44 -1.96
CA ALA A 208 -3.81 0.68 -3.18
C ALA A 208 -5.23 1.11 -2.85
N MET A 209 -5.84 0.52 -1.82
CA MET A 209 -7.14 0.98 -1.32
C MET A 209 -7.02 2.43 -0.82
N ALA A 210 -5.92 2.77 -0.16
CA ALA A 210 -5.65 4.15 0.25
C ALA A 210 -5.61 5.08 -0.96
N VAL A 211 -4.96 4.66 -2.05
CA VAL A 211 -4.96 5.43 -3.31
C VAL A 211 -6.40 5.63 -3.79
N ASN A 212 -7.20 4.55 -3.80
CA ASN A 212 -8.61 4.64 -4.19
C ASN A 212 -9.38 5.65 -3.32
N MET A 213 -9.12 5.64 -2.00
CA MET A 213 -9.80 6.58 -1.07
C MET A 213 -9.35 8.02 -1.28
N LEU A 214 -8.05 8.22 -1.50
CA LEU A 214 -7.51 9.59 -1.73
C LEU A 214 -8.07 10.18 -3.02
N MET A 215 -8.32 9.35 -4.02
CA MET A 215 -8.90 9.80 -5.30
C MET A 215 -10.30 10.39 -5.13
N VAL A 216 -11.00 10.04 -4.05
CA VAL A 216 -12.36 10.55 -3.79
C VAL A 216 -12.43 11.38 -2.50
N ASN A 217 -11.28 11.74 -1.94
CA ASN A 217 -11.21 12.55 -0.72
C ASN A 217 -11.04 14.02 -1.11
N ALA A 218 -11.99 14.86 -0.67
CA ALA A 218 -12.00 16.27 -1.05
C ALA A 218 -10.75 17.01 -0.58
N SER A 219 -10.22 16.66 0.61
CA SER A 219 -9.05 17.33 1.18
C SER A 219 -7.75 16.99 0.44
N ALA A 220 -7.76 15.93 -0.37
CA ALA A 220 -6.58 15.53 -1.14
C ALA A 220 -6.54 16.17 -2.53
N GLN A 221 -7.55 16.94 -2.90
CA GLN A 221 -7.59 17.57 -4.22
C GLN A 221 -6.39 18.50 -4.40
N GLY A 222 -5.68 18.33 -5.51
CA GLY A 222 -4.51 19.14 -5.83
C GLY A 222 -3.23 18.69 -5.16
N LEU A 223 -3.29 17.70 -4.26
CA LEU A 223 -2.10 17.21 -3.58
C LEU A 223 -1.36 16.14 -4.38
N PHE A 224 -2.03 15.54 -5.36
CA PHE A 224 -1.41 14.58 -6.29
C PHE A 224 -2.02 14.76 -7.68
N HIS A 225 -1.32 14.26 -8.67
CA HIS A 225 -1.61 14.53 -10.07
C HIS A 225 -1.76 13.26 -10.90
N LYS A 226 -1.36 12.11 -10.37
CA LYS A 226 -1.48 10.79 -10.98
C LYS A 226 -1.60 9.75 -9.87
N ALA A 227 -2.17 8.59 -10.20
CA ALA A 227 -2.40 7.55 -9.19
C ALA A 227 -2.21 6.16 -9.78
N ILE A 228 -1.57 5.27 -9.02
CA ILE A 228 -1.39 3.85 -9.36
C ILE A 228 -1.86 3.02 -8.16
N ALA A 229 -2.80 2.11 -8.40
CA ALA A 229 -3.34 1.24 -7.35
C ALA A 229 -3.06 -0.23 -7.70
N GLN A 230 -2.15 -0.86 -6.95
CA GLN A 230 -1.76 -2.25 -7.18
C GLN A 230 -2.58 -3.17 -6.26
N SER A 231 -3.63 -3.75 -6.78
CA SER A 231 -4.58 -4.60 -6.04
C SER A 231 -5.35 -3.81 -4.98
N GLY A 232 -5.97 -2.71 -5.41
CA GLY A 232 -6.92 -1.99 -4.58
C GLY A 232 -8.28 -2.68 -4.57
N TYR A 233 -9.14 -2.27 -3.65
CA TYR A 233 -10.44 -2.91 -3.50
C TYR A 233 -11.55 -1.88 -3.24
N GLY A 234 -11.58 -0.85 -4.08
CA GLY A 234 -12.54 0.25 -3.95
C GLY A 234 -14.00 -0.13 -4.09
N THR A 235 -14.30 -1.34 -4.60
CA THR A 235 -15.67 -1.88 -4.64
C THR A 235 -16.12 -2.50 -3.32
N TRP A 236 -15.19 -2.71 -2.36
CA TRP A 236 -15.49 -3.40 -1.12
C TRP A 236 -16.38 -2.53 -0.24
N ALA A 237 -17.44 -3.11 0.31
CA ALA A 237 -18.32 -2.37 1.22
C ALA A 237 -17.59 -2.12 2.55
N LEU A 238 -17.71 -0.91 3.05
CA LEU A 238 -17.00 -0.45 4.23
C LEU A 238 -17.97 -0.20 5.39
N PRO A 239 -17.53 -0.43 6.63
CA PRO A 239 -18.36 -0.09 7.79
C PRO A 239 -18.58 1.42 7.86
N ARG A 240 -19.73 1.80 8.39
CA ARG A 240 -20.14 3.21 8.52
C ARG A 240 -20.30 3.60 9.97
N SER A 241 -19.86 4.80 10.30
CA SER A 241 -20.21 5.39 11.60
C SER A 241 -21.68 5.78 11.58
N GLN A 242 -22.27 5.92 12.75
CA GLN A 242 -23.68 6.25 12.92
C GLN A 242 -24.05 7.58 12.25
N ASN A 243 -23.09 8.47 12.10
CA ASN A 243 -23.33 9.80 11.53
C ASN A 243 -23.13 9.84 10.00
N ALA A 244 -22.68 8.75 9.40
CA ALA A 244 -22.46 8.71 7.96
C ALA A 244 -23.76 8.37 7.24
N PRO A 245 -23.94 8.87 6.00
CA PRO A 245 -25.12 8.48 5.21
C PRO A 245 -25.23 6.98 4.98
N UNK A 246 -26.31 6.46 4.97
CA UNK A 246 -26.50 5.09 4.79
C UNK A 246 -25.90 4.67 3.53
N SER A 247 -25.73 3.58 3.44
CA SER A 247 -25.13 3.02 2.26
C SER A 247 -26.04 2.03 1.56
N ALA A 248 -25.97 2.03 0.25
CA ALA A 248 -26.44 0.91 -0.56
C ALA A 248 -25.52 -0.31 -0.51
N UNK A 249 -24.39 -0.18 -0.33
CA UNK A 249 -23.47 -1.17 -0.34
C UNK A 249 -23.68 -2.02 0.80
N ARG A 250 -24.01 -3.09 0.45
CA ARG A 250 -24.07 -4.15 1.44
C ARG A 250 -22.80 -4.97 1.38
N GLY A 251 -22.17 -5.09 2.53
CA GLY A 251 -20.88 -5.77 2.60
C GLY A 251 -20.99 -7.29 2.65
N MET A 252 -19.85 -7.91 2.80
CA MET A 252 -19.73 -9.35 3.01
C MET A 252 -20.30 -9.80 4.34
N ASP A 253 -20.46 -8.87 5.30
CA ASP A 253 -21.07 -9.21 6.57
C ASP A 253 -22.59 -9.23 6.38
N LEU A 254 -23.11 -10.36 6.01
CA LEU A 254 -24.53 -10.56 5.75
C LEU A 254 -25.36 -10.64 7.03
N LYS A 255 -24.71 -10.79 8.14
CA LYS A 255 -25.44 -11.02 9.42
C LYS A 255 -25.89 -9.73 10.04
N UNK A 256 -25.49 -8.78 9.56
CA UNK A 256 -25.95 -7.57 10.08
C UNK A 256 -25.01 -6.54 9.66
N LEU A 257 -25.60 -5.74 9.18
CA LEU A 257 -24.85 -4.53 8.90
C LEU A 257 -24.59 -3.78 10.21
N THR A 258 -23.58 -4.19 10.90
CA THR A 258 -23.18 -3.52 12.12
C THR A 258 -22.54 -2.18 11.78
N SER A 259 -22.81 -1.17 12.63
CA SER A 259 -22.13 0.11 12.51
C SER A 259 -20.64 -0.03 12.87
N ALA A 260 -19.85 0.95 12.45
CA ALA A 260 -18.45 0.99 12.84
C ALA A 260 -18.33 1.04 14.38
N GLU A 261 -19.25 1.75 15.06
CA GLU A 261 -19.28 1.83 16.52
C GLU A 261 -19.46 0.44 17.14
N GLU A 262 -20.37 -0.37 16.60
CA GLU A 262 -20.55 -1.74 17.10
C GLU A 262 -19.30 -2.58 16.91
N LEU A 263 -18.65 -2.46 15.78
CA LEU A 263 -17.40 -3.17 15.56
C LEU A 263 -16.29 -2.75 16.55
N UNK A 264 -16.14 -1.58 16.72
CA UNK A 264 -15.16 -1.11 17.59
C UNK A 264 -15.44 -1.46 18.99
N MET A 265 -16.83 -1.48 19.38
CA MET A 265 -17.15 -1.88 20.75
C MET A 265 -16.78 -3.34 21.03
N ARG A 266 -16.95 -4.21 20.08
CA ARG A 266 -16.53 -5.62 20.23
C ARG A 266 -15.03 -5.74 20.49
N ILE A 267 -14.23 -4.91 19.83
CA ILE A 267 -12.78 -4.90 20.03
C ILE A 267 -12.45 -4.39 21.42
N VAL A 268 -13.07 -3.28 21.84
CA VAL A 268 -12.87 -2.72 23.18
C VAL A 268 -13.27 -3.74 24.24
N GLU A 269 -14.39 -4.44 24.06
CA GLU A 269 -14.87 -5.43 25.01
C GLU A 269 -13.85 -6.56 25.25
N LYS A 270 -13.13 -6.95 24.21
CA LYS A 270 -12.08 -7.96 24.34
C LYS A 270 -10.89 -7.47 25.14
N VAL A 271 -10.63 -6.14 25.13
CA VAL A 271 -9.49 -5.56 25.84
C VAL A 271 -9.87 -5.19 27.28
N ASN A 272 -10.98 -4.46 27.46
CA ASN A 272 -11.45 -4.03 28.77
C ASN A 272 -12.94 -3.62 28.68
N PRO A 273 -13.86 -4.56 29.02
CA PRO A 273 -15.32 -4.25 28.99
C PRO A 273 -15.77 -3.09 29.87
N UNK A 274 -15.06 -2.66 30.57
CA UNK A 274 -15.28 -1.60 31.44
C UNK A 274 -14.92 -0.29 30.94
N ALA A 275 -14.27 -0.26 29.82
CA ALA A 275 -13.88 1.03 29.21
C ALA A 275 -15.06 1.59 28.42
N ILE A 276 -15.77 2.56 29.00
CA ILE A 276 -16.99 3.11 28.43
C ILE A 276 -16.94 4.64 28.28
N THR A 277 -15.97 5.31 28.88
CA THR A 277 -15.80 6.75 28.75
C THR A 277 -14.63 7.08 27.81
N GLU A 278 -14.62 8.29 27.28
CA GLU A 278 -13.52 8.75 26.43
C GLU A 278 -12.16 8.60 27.12
N THR A 279 -12.07 8.99 28.38
CA THR A 279 -10.83 8.88 29.16
C THR A 279 -10.38 7.44 29.30
N GLN A 280 -11.31 6.53 29.60
CA GLN A 280 -11.01 5.11 29.74
C GLN A 280 -10.55 4.49 28.41
N LEU A 281 -11.21 4.88 27.31
CA LEU A 281 -10.85 4.39 25.98
C LEU A 281 -9.44 4.81 25.60
N ARG A 282 -9.09 6.09 25.84
CA ARG A 282 -7.75 6.59 25.50
C ARG A 282 -6.66 6.01 26.40
N ALA A 283 -7.03 5.43 27.54
CA ALA A 283 -6.09 4.75 28.43
C ALA A 283 -5.84 3.29 28.03
N LEU A 284 -6.58 2.75 27.07
CA LEU A 284 -6.41 1.35 26.66
C LEU A 284 -5.02 1.13 26.05
N ASP A 285 -4.46 -0.04 26.33
CA ASP A 285 -3.16 -0.41 25.75
C ASP A 285 -3.27 -0.58 24.24
N GLY A 286 -2.44 0.14 23.50
CA GLY A 286 -2.47 0.12 22.05
C GLY A 286 -2.17 -1.25 21.45
N SER A 287 -1.21 -1.98 22.04
CA SER A 287 -0.88 -3.32 21.59
C SER A 287 -2.06 -4.27 21.77
N ALA A 288 -2.74 -4.16 22.92
CA ALA A 288 -3.92 -5.01 23.20
C ALA A 288 -5.03 -4.74 22.18
N LEU A 289 -5.25 -3.48 21.81
CA LEU A 289 -6.23 -3.14 20.79
C LEU A 289 -5.90 -3.81 19.46
N MET A 290 -4.63 -3.79 19.07
CA MET A 290 -4.21 -4.40 17.81
C MET A 290 -4.37 -5.93 17.84
N HIS A 291 -4.09 -6.56 18.98
CA HIS A 291 -4.26 -8.01 19.12
C HIS A 291 -5.72 -8.44 19.13
N ALA A 292 -6.63 -7.55 19.50
CA ALA A 292 -8.06 -7.85 19.53
C ALA A 292 -8.73 -7.79 18.14
N LEU A 293 -8.04 -7.24 17.16
CA LEU A 293 -8.57 -7.13 15.78
C LEU A 293 -8.54 -8.50 15.11
N PRO A 294 -9.69 -9.05 14.66
CA PRO A 294 -9.72 -10.44 14.18
C PRO A 294 -9.19 -10.64 12.74
N GLY A 295 -9.15 -9.60 11.94
CA GLY A 295 -8.72 -9.71 10.54
C GLY A 295 -8.11 -8.41 10.07
N PHE A 296 -8.39 -8.04 8.82
CA PHE A 296 -7.98 -6.74 8.30
C PHE A 296 -8.79 -5.62 8.94
N GLN A 297 -8.23 -4.45 8.98
CA GLN A 297 -8.97 -3.26 9.40
C GLN A 297 -9.69 -2.66 8.19
N UNK A 298 -10.74 -2.35 8.19
CA UNK A 298 -11.44 -1.73 7.26
C UNK A 298 -11.39 -0.35 7.59
N PRO A 299 -11.28 0.47 6.57
CA PRO A 299 -11.55 1.90 6.73
C PRO A 299 -13.01 2.16 7.04
N ILE A 300 -13.28 3.28 7.70
CA ILE A 300 -14.62 3.62 8.16
C ILE A 300 -15.14 4.79 7.32
N VAL A 301 -16.32 4.63 6.74
CA VAL A 301 -17.04 5.74 6.11
C VAL A 301 -17.62 6.58 7.25
N ASP A 302 -17.05 7.76 7.45
CA ASP A 302 -17.39 8.63 8.57
C ASP A 302 -18.14 9.89 8.15
N GLY A 303 -18.33 10.09 6.84
CA GLY A 303 -19.05 11.25 6.32
C GLY A 303 -18.22 12.54 6.27
N VAL A 304 -16.97 12.49 6.70
CA VAL A 304 -16.08 13.65 6.76
C VAL A 304 -14.81 13.38 5.95
N GLY A 305 -13.96 12.48 6.44
CA GLY A 305 -12.75 12.09 5.72
C GLY A 305 -13.03 11.12 4.58
N LEU A 306 -13.94 10.20 4.82
CA LEU A 306 -14.36 9.22 3.81
C LEU A 306 -15.88 9.25 3.74
N VAL A 307 -16.42 9.67 2.59
CA VAL A 307 -17.86 9.88 2.45
C VAL A 307 -18.59 8.74 1.75
N GLY A 308 -17.86 7.74 1.30
CA GLY A 308 -18.46 6.56 0.66
C GLY A 308 -17.38 5.64 0.12
N GLU A 309 -17.80 4.50 -0.40
CA GLU A 309 -16.88 3.55 -1.04
C GLU A 309 -16.32 4.18 -2.32
N PRO A 310 -15.00 4.04 -2.55
CA PRO A 310 -14.37 4.71 -3.68
C PRO A 310 -14.97 4.40 -5.05
N ALA A 311 -15.32 3.13 -5.32
CA ALA A 311 -15.87 2.77 -6.62
C ALA A 311 -17.23 3.39 -6.86
N LEU A 312 -18.08 3.48 -5.81
CA LEU A 312 -19.39 4.14 -5.93
C LEU A 312 -19.23 5.63 -6.20
N LEU A 313 -18.32 6.28 -5.49
CA LEU A 313 -18.05 7.70 -5.66
C LEU A 313 -17.48 8.00 -7.05
N THR A 314 -16.61 7.13 -7.55
CA THR A 314 -16.03 7.26 -8.90
C THR A 314 -17.13 7.12 -9.95
N ARG A 315 -18.02 6.17 -9.77
CA ARG A 315 -19.18 5.99 -10.68
C ARG A 315 -20.07 7.24 -10.71
N GLN A 316 -20.14 7.95 -9.59
CA GLN A 316 -20.93 9.18 -9.48
C GLN A 316 -20.16 10.42 -9.98
N GLY A 317 -18.91 10.26 -10.42
CA GLY A 317 -18.10 11.38 -10.92
C GLY A 317 -17.45 12.22 -9.85
N LYS A 318 -17.30 11.70 -8.64
CA LYS A 318 -16.74 12.45 -7.50
C LYS A 318 -15.24 12.27 -7.33
N GLN A 319 -14.58 11.59 -8.25
CA GLN A 319 -13.13 11.37 -8.20
C GLN A 319 -12.38 12.61 -8.69
N HIS A 320 -11.14 12.70 -8.30
CA HIS A 320 -10.22 13.70 -8.86
C HIS A 320 -9.81 13.27 -10.27
N UNK A 321 -9.65 13.96 -11.13
CA UNK A 321 -9.41 13.72 -12.45
C UNK A 321 -7.98 13.64 -12.75
N VAL A 322 -7.47 12.69 -12.52
CA VAL A 322 -6.04 12.41 -12.71
C VAL A 322 -5.85 11.14 -13.56
N PRO A 323 -4.74 11.04 -14.33
CA PRO A 323 -4.39 9.76 -14.97
C PRO A 323 -4.28 8.64 -13.93
N PHE A 324 -4.72 7.44 -14.30
CA PHE A 324 -4.93 6.35 -13.34
C PHE A 324 -4.51 5.00 -13.90
N ILE A 325 -3.73 4.25 -13.12
CA ILE A 325 -3.42 2.84 -13.39
C ILE A 325 -3.95 2.02 -12.21
N MET A 326 -4.63 0.91 -12.52
CA MET A 326 -5.04 -0.05 -11.49
C MET A 326 -5.01 -1.45 -12.08
N GLY A 327 -4.72 -2.43 -11.25
CA GLY A 327 -4.71 -3.82 -11.68
C GLY A 327 -4.75 -4.78 -10.53
N GLY A 328 -4.60 -6.05 -10.87
CA GLY A 328 -4.62 -7.13 -9.91
C GLY A 328 -3.79 -8.32 -10.40
N SER A 329 -3.80 -9.38 -9.60
CA SER A 329 -3.00 -10.57 -9.84
C SER A 329 -3.88 -11.79 -10.09
N SER A 330 -3.32 -12.81 -10.73
CA SER A 330 -4.10 -13.96 -11.16
C SER A 330 -4.54 -14.89 -10.03
N PHE A 331 -3.92 -14.79 -8.84
CA PHE A 331 -4.39 -15.55 -7.68
C PHE A 331 -4.37 -14.68 -6.41
N GLU A 332 -5.18 -13.65 -6.42
CA GLU A 332 -5.33 -12.72 -5.30
C GLU A 332 -5.84 -13.42 -4.02
N GLY A 333 -6.46 -14.59 -4.17
CA GLY A 333 -7.08 -15.31 -3.06
C GLY A 333 -6.12 -15.78 -1.97
N THR A 334 -4.82 -15.71 -2.20
CA THR A 334 -3.84 -16.00 -1.16
C THR A 334 -4.05 -15.16 0.10
N VAL A 335 -4.67 -14.01 -0.04
CA VAL A 335 -4.91 -13.08 1.08
C VAL A 335 -6.07 -13.51 1.96
N GLN A 336 -6.92 -14.42 1.50
CA GLN A 336 -8.19 -14.72 2.16
C GLN A 336 -8.04 -15.14 3.63
N PRO A 337 -7.09 -16.02 4.00
CA PRO A 337 -7.01 -16.41 5.43
C PRO A 337 -6.72 -15.21 6.34
N ALA A 338 -5.94 -14.24 5.90
CA ALA A 338 -5.58 -13.06 6.69
C ALA A 338 -6.72 -12.05 6.80
N SER A 339 -7.69 -12.14 5.89
CA SER A 339 -8.77 -11.13 5.81
C SER A 339 -9.75 -11.15 6.98
N GLY A 340 -9.87 -12.29 7.64
CA GLY A 340 -10.89 -12.48 8.68
C GLY A 340 -12.23 -12.96 8.13
N ILE A 341 -12.36 -13.18 6.82
CA ILE A 341 -13.57 -13.66 6.16
C ILE A 341 -13.41 -15.15 5.88
N SER A 342 -14.28 -15.97 6.45
CA SER A 342 -14.22 -17.41 6.22
C SER A 342 -14.72 -17.75 4.81
N LEU A 343 -14.24 -18.86 4.28
CA LEU A 343 -14.77 -19.36 2.99
C LEU A 343 -16.23 -19.73 3.05
N UNK A 344 -16.65 -19.98 4.03
CA UNK A 344 -17.97 -20.25 4.29
C UNK A 344 -18.86 -19.11 4.15
N ASP A 345 -18.40 -18.09 4.81
CA ASP A 345 -19.16 -16.84 4.70
C ASP A 345 -19.14 -16.32 3.27
N PHE A 346 -18.00 -16.40 2.63
CA PHE A 346 -17.89 -15.96 1.24
C PHE A 346 -18.80 -16.75 0.31
N LYS A 347 -18.90 -18.07 0.51
CA LYS A 347 -19.79 -18.92 -0.27
C LYS A 347 -21.25 -18.49 -0.07
N THR A 348 -21.63 -18.27 1.19
CA THR A 348 -22.98 -17.83 1.56
C THR A 348 -23.33 -16.50 0.88
N PHE A 349 -22.35 -15.60 0.81
CA PHE A 349 -22.52 -14.29 0.17
C PHE A 349 -22.94 -14.42 -1.31
N HIS A 350 -22.50 -15.49 -1.98
CA HIS A 350 -22.82 -15.73 -3.39
C HIS A 350 -23.90 -16.79 -3.61
N GLU A 351 -24.64 -17.19 -2.58
CA GLU A 351 -25.56 -18.34 -2.61
C GLU A 351 -26.61 -18.27 -3.74
N UNK A 352 -26.91 -17.25 -3.92
CA UNK A 352 -27.89 -17.03 -4.89
C UNK A 352 -27.55 -17.46 -6.25
N ASN A 353 -26.45 -17.33 -6.49
CA ASN A 353 -25.99 -17.63 -7.85
C ASN A 353 -24.93 -18.74 -7.86
N TRP A 354 -24.96 -19.60 -6.87
CA TRP A 354 -23.86 -20.55 -6.64
C TRP A 354 -23.64 -21.51 -7.81
N ASN A 355 -24.71 -21.97 -8.46
CA ASN A 355 -24.53 -22.88 -9.60
C ASN A 355 -23.78 -22.22 -10.75
N MET A 356 -24.06 -20.95 -11.03
CA MET A 356 -23.33 -20.21 -12.05
C MET A 356 -21.85 -20.02 -11.66
N ALA A 357 -21.61 -19.70 -10.38
CA ALA A 357 -20.24 -19.56 -9.89
C ALA A 357 -19.45 -20.84 -10.11
N ARG A 358 -20.04 -21.99 -9.77
CA ARG A 358 -19.39 -23.28 -9.94
C ARG A 358 -19.09 -23.60 -11.41
N GLN A 359 -19.95 -23.19 -12.32
CA GLN A 359 -19.71 -23.38 -13.77
C GLN A 359 -18.56 -22.50 -14.25
N LEU A 360 -18.55 -21.23 -13.86
CA LEU A 360 -17.53 -20.28 -14.31
C LEU A 360 -16.15 -20.60 -13.75
N TYR A 361 -16.11 -21.12 -12.53
CA TYR A 361 -14.86 -21.50 -11.85
C TYR A 361 -14.65 -23.02 -11.84
N ALA A 362 -15.20 -23.73 -12.84
CA ALA A 362 -15.18 -25.20 -12.85
C ALA A 362 -13.77 -25.78 -12.80
N GLU A 363 -12.83 -25.17 -13.52
CA GLU A 363 -11.45 -25.65 -13.51
C GLU A 363 -10.84 -25.55 -12.11
N GLU A 364 -11.08 -24.44 -11.43
CA GLU A 364 -10.54 -24.23 -10.09
C GLU A 364 -11.23 -25.16 -9.07
N PHE A 365 -12.55 -25.29 -9.15
CA PHE A 365 -13.28 -26.21 -8.26
C PHE A 365 -12.94 -27.68 -8.51
N ALA A 366 -12.51 -28.03 -9.72
CA ALA A 366 -12.04 -29.39 -10.02
C ALA A 366 -10.76 -29.71 -9.25
N VAL A 367 -9.93 -28.70 -8.95
CA VAL A 367 -8.74 -28.90 -8.13
C VAL A 367 -9.13 -29.12 -6.66
N SER A 368 -9.90 -28.18 -6.09
CA SER A 368 -10.46 -28.33 -4.74
C SER A 368 -11.49 -27.23 -4.51
N GLU A 369 -12.39 -27.48 -3.54
CA GLU A 369 -13.37 -26.49 -3.10
C GLU A 369 -12.66 -25.24 -2.59
N GLU A 370 -11.60 -25.43 -1.79
CA GLU A 370 -10.81 -24.31 -1.25
C GLU A 370 -10.20 -23.47 -2.34
N TYR A 371 -9.58 -24.08 -3.34
CA TYR A 371 -8.94 -23.35 -4.43
C TYR A 371 -9.97 -22.54 -5.21
N GLY A 372 -11.11 -23.15 -5.55
CA GLY A 372 -12.17 -22.44 -6.26
C GLY A 372 -12.68 -21.24 -5.50
N LEU A 373 -12.93 -21.41 -4.20
CA LEU A 373 -13.42 -20.30 -3.37
C LEU A 373 -12.38 -19.19 -3.21
N LYS A 374 -11.11 -19.56 -3.02
CA LYS A 374 -10.04 -18.57 -2.89
C LYS A 374 -9.84 -17.77 -4.20
N LYS A 375 -9.87 -18.47 -5.34
CA LYS A 375 -9.73 -17.80 -6.63
C LYS A 375 -10.87 -16.79 -6.82
N MET A 376 -12.10 -17.22 -6.59
CA MET A 376 -13.28 -16.39 -6.72
C MET A 376 -13.23 -15.21 -5.72
N PHE A 377 -12.79 -15.45 -4.48
CA PHE A 377 -12.64 -14.39 -3.47
C PHE A 377 -11.69 -13.29 -3.96
N GLY A 378 -10.53 -13.69 -4.48
CA GLY A 378 -9.54 -12.73 -4.95
C GLY A 378 -10.03 -11.93 -6.16
N ASP A 379 -10.65 -12.61 -7.12
CA ASP A 379 -11.21 -11.95 -8.30
C ASP A 379 -12.28 -10.93 -7.89
N ASN A 380 -13.15 -11.31 -6.93
CA ASN A 380 -14.21 -10.44 -6.46
C ASN A 380 -13.68 -9.22 -5.70
N ARG A 381 -12.66 -9.41 -4.87
CA ARG A 381 -12.16 -8.32 -4.03
C ARG A 381 -11.27 -7.35 -4.81
N TYR A 382 -10.39 -7.86 -5.69
CA TYR A 382 -9.32 -7.05 -6.29
C TYR A 382 -9.46 -6.84 -7.79
N VAL A 383 -9.65 -7.92 -8.56
CA VAL A 383 -9.65 -7.80 -10.02
C VAL A 383 -10.92 -7.09 -10.51
N LEU A 384 -12.06 -7.42 -9.90
CA LEU A 384 -13.32 -6.70 -10.19
C LEU A 384 -13.19 -5.22 -9.86
N ALA A 385 -12.55 -4.90 -8.73
CA ALA A 385 -12.36 -3.50 -8.34
C ALA A 385 -11.54 -2.74 -9.38
N ALA A 386 -10.47 -3.38 -9.90
CA ALA A 386 -9.65 -2.76 -10.93
C ALA A 386 -10.47 -2.46 -12.18
N ARG A 387 -11.21 -3.46 -12.70
CA ARG A 387 -12.02 -3.24 -13.91
C ARG A 387 -13.10 -2.17 -13.67
N THR A 388 -13.78 -2.25 -12.54
CA THR A 388 -14.86 -1.31 -12.21
C THR A 388 -14.34 0.14 -12.16
N MET A 389 -13.22 0.36 -11.46
CA MET A 389 -12.73 1.72 -11.28
C MET A 389 -12.05 2.26 -12.55
N VAL A 390 -11.27 1.44 -13.24
CA VAL A 390 -10.63 1.89 -14.49
C VAL A 390 -11.70 2.21 -15.54
N ARG A 391 -12.72 1.36 -15.65
CA ARG A 391 -13.84 1.59 -16.58
C ARG A 391 -14.57 2.90 -16.26
N SER A 392 -14.85 3.15 -14.98
CA SER A 392 -15.51 4.40 -14.57
C SER A 392 -14.65 5.62 -14.87
N MET A 393 -13.34 5.53 -14.61
CA MET A 393 -12.41 6.63 -14.92
C MET A 393 -12.38 6.93 -16.42
N ALA A 394 -12.25 5.87 -17.23
CA ALA A 394 -12.19 6.01 -18.70
C ALA A 394 -13.50 6.58 -19.24
N ASN A 395 -14.64 6.11 -18.73
CA ASN A 395 -15.95 6.57 -19.20
C ASN A 395 -16.23 8.02 -18.82
N ARG A 396 -15.49 8.56 -17.87
CA ARG A 396 -15.59 9.97 -17.49
C ARG A 396 -14.50 10.84 -18.12
N GLY A 397 -13.78 10.30 -19.11
CA GLY A 397 -12.79 11.05 -19.86
C GLY A 397 -11.41 11.13 -19.23
N ASN A 398 -11.17 10.36 -18.16
CA ASN A 398 -9.83 10.29 -17.57
C ASN A 398 -9.01 9.23 -18.29
N SER A 399 -7.73 9.54 -18.55
CA SER A 399 -6.83 8.53 -19.10
C SER A 399 -6.58 7.45 -18.03
N ALA A 400 -6.84 6.20 -18.39
CA ALA A 400 -6.71 5.10 -17.45
C ALA A 400 -6.17 3.86 -18.15
N TRP A 401 -5.45 3.04 -17.41
CA TRP A 401 -4.85 1.81 -17.90
C TRP A 401 -5.10 0.70 -16.87
N ILE A 402 -5.33 -0.52 -17.37
CA ILE A 402 -5.57 -1.67 -16.51
C ILE A 402 -4.53 -2.76 -16.79
N TYR A 403 -4.07 -3.43 -15.73
CA TYR A 403 -3.12 -4.54 -15.87
C TYR A 403 -3.58 -5.76 -15.09
N TYR A 404 -2.97 -6.88 -15.43
CA TYR A 404 -3.18 -8.17 -14.77
C TYR A 404 -1.81 -8.84 -14.68
N VAL A 405 -1.42 -9.31 -13.50
CA VAL A 405 -0.15 -10.01 -13.36
C VAL A 405 -0.42 -11.50 -13.33
N ASP A 406 0.20 -12.23 -14.26
CA ASP A 406 0.04 -13.68 -14.36
C ASP A 406 1.41 -14.36 -14.41
N PHE A 407 2.41 -13.72 -13.82
CA PHE A 407 3.78 -14.24 -13.80
C PHE A 407 4.00 -15.11 -12.57
N VAL A 408 4.48 -16.34 -12.79
CA VAL A 408 4.89 -17.25 -11.73
C VAL A 408 6.33 -17.66 -12.04
N PRO A 409 7.29 -17.35 -11.15
CA PRO A 409 8.68 -17.80 -11.38
C PRO A 409 8.76 -19.33 -11.45
N GLN A 410 9.67 -19.84 -12.25
CA GLN A 410 9.86 -21.29 -12.43
C GLN A 410 10.04 -21.99 -11.07
N SER A 411 10.75 -21.36 -10.14
CA SER A 411 11.00 -21.93 -8.82
C SER A 411 9.73 -22.09 -7.99
N ARG A 412 8.65 -21.38 -8.34
CA ARG A 412 7.38 -21.43 -7.61
C ARG A 412 6.26 -22.13 -8.37
N ALA A 413 6.56 -22.66 -9.57
CA ALA A 413 5.54 -23.21 -10.46
C ALA A 413 4.72 -24.34 -9.82
N LYS A 414 5.32 -25.10 -8.90
CA LYS A 414 4.62 -26.18 -8.19
C LYS A 414 3.76 -25.71 -7.01
N GLU A 415 4.07 -24.53 -6.48
CA GLU A 415 3.42 -24.01 -5.25
C GLU A 415 2.33 -22.98 -5.55
N TRP A 416 2.55 -22.18 -6.60
CA TRP A 416 1.68 -21.04 -6.91
C TRP A 416 0.81 -21.36 -8.12
N PRO A 417 -0.52 -21.47 -7.94
CA PRO A 417 -1.40 -21.70 -9.09
C PRO A 417 -1.61 -20.44 -9.94
N GLY A 418 -1.09 -19.32 -9.50
CA GLY A 418 -1.12 -18.03 -10.19
C GLY A 418 -0.31 -17.05 -9.37
N THR A 419 -0.30 -15.80 -9.78
CA THR A 419 0.46 -14.75 -9.09
C THR A 419 -0.25 -14.39 -7.78
N PRO A 420 0.41 -14.59 -6.63
CA PRO A 420 -0.22 -14.29 -5.33
C PRO A 420 -0.45 -12.79 -5.11
N HIS A 421 -1.31 -12.48 -4.16
CA HIS A 421 -1.61 -11.11 -3.77
C HIS A 421 -0.36 -10.38 -3.29
N GLY A 422 -0.14 -9.18 -3.81
CA GLY A 422 0.92 -8.30 -3.34
C GLY A 422 2.29 -8.55 -3.94
N VAL A 423 2.44 -9.60 -4.75
CA VAL A 423 3.74 -9.99 -5.30
C VAL A 423 4.25 -8.94 -6.29
N ASP A 424 3.35 -8.27 -7.02
CA ASP A 424 3.76 -7.20 -7.93
C ASP A 424 4.40 -6.03 -7.18
N GLY A 425 3.91 -5.71 -5.98
CA GLY A 425 4.56 -4.71 -5.12
C GLY A 425 5.95 -5.16 -4.70
N TYR A 426 6.07 -6.42 -4.29
CA TYR A 426 7.37 -6.98 -3.95
C TYR A 426 8.33 -6.92 -5.14
N TYR A 427 7.85 -7.32 -6.34
CA TYR A 427 8.70 -7.31 -7.54
C TYR A 427 9.13 -5.89 -7.92
N LEU A 428 8.27 -4.91 -7.73
CA LEU A 428 8.63 -3.52 -8.02
C LEU A 428 9.89 -3.09 -7.25
N TRP A 429 9.94 -3.43 -5.97
CA TRP A 429 11.01 -2.96 -5.08
C TRP A 429 12.19 -3.91 -4.98
N ALA A 430 11.96 -5.20 -5.06
CA ALA A 430 12.98 -6.21 -4.73
C ALA A 430 13.21 -7.26 -5.84
N GLY A 431 12.56 -7.12 -6.98
CA GLY A 431 12.63 -8.15 -8.00
C GLY A 431 14.04 -8.42 -8.52
N GLU A 432 14.87 -7.39 -8.60
CA GLU A 432 16.24 -7.55 -9.08
C GLU A 432 17.11 -8.33 -8.09
N SER A 433 16.77 -8.29 -6.81
CA SER A 433 17.54 -8.98 -5.77
C SER A 433 17.18 -10.46 -5.62
N THR A 434 16.18 -10.95 -6.36
CA THR A 434 15.74 -12.35 -6.25
C THR A 434 16.73 -13.34 -6.86
N GLY A 435 17.59 -12.88 -7.75
CA GLY A 435 18.53 -13.75 -8.45
C GLY A 435 17.92 -14.51 -9.63
N ASP A 436 16.62 -14.36 -9.88
CA ASP A 436 15.94 -14.99 -11.02
C ASP A 436 15.87 -14.00 -12.18
N PRO A 437 16.49 -14.33 -13.34
CA PRO A 437 16.54 -13.37 -14.45
C PRO A 437 15.17 -12.93 -14.97
N GLN A 438 14.16 -13.80 -15.00
CA GLN A 438 12.82 -13.42 -15.47
C GLN A 438 12.14 -12.48 -14.48
N THR A 439 12.29 -12.73 -13.18
CA THR A 439 11.74 -11.85 -12.14
C THR A 439 12.42 -10.48 -12.19
N ALA A 440 13.75 -10.46 -12.35
CA ALA A 440 14.49 -9.19 -12.46
C ALA A 440 14.04 -8.40 -13.70
N ALA A 441 13.83 -9.08 -14.81
CA ALA A 441 13.36 -8.42 -16.05
C ALA A 441 11.95 -7.84 -15.85
N LEU A 442 11.05 -8.57 -15.20
CA LEU A 442 9.72 -8.07 -14.89
C LEU A 442 9.80 -6.85 -13.97
N SER A 443 10.67 -6.91 -12.96
CA SER A 443 10.87 -5.78 -12.04
C SER A 443 11.26 -4.52 -12.80
N ARG A 444 12.22 -4.64 -13.73
CA ARG A 444 12.66 -3.48 -14.53
C ARG A 444 11.54 -2.93 -15.40
N ARG A 445 10.72 -3.81 -16.01
CA ARG A 445 9.59 -3.36 -16.83
C ARG A 445 8.53 -2.64 -16.00
N LEU A 446 8.20 -3.17 -14.81
CA LEU A 446 7.27 -2.50 -13.88
C LEU A 446 7.81 -1.11 -13.52
N GLN A 447 9.09 -1.01 -13.17
CA GLN A 447 9.70 0.27 -12.83
C GLN A 447 9.62 1.23 -14.01
N ASP A 448 9.94 0.77 -15.22
CA ASP A 448 9.92 1.63 -16.41
C ASP A 448 8.52 2.16 -16.72
N TYR A 449 7.50 1.29 -16.67
CA TYR A 449 6.11 1.73 -16.88
C TYR A 449 5.69 2.74 -15.83
N TRP A 450 6.00 2.47 -14.55
CA TRP A 450 5.61 3.35 -13.44
C TRP A 450 6.30 4.70 -13.51
N VAL A 451 7.60 4.70 -13.84
CA VAL A 451 8.38 5.95 -13.95
C VAL A 451 7.93 6.76 -15.18
N ASN A 452 7.69 6.13 -16.32
CA ASN A 452 7.15 6.81 -17.50
C ASN A 452 5.83 7.50 -17.13
N PHE A 453 4.95 6.78 -16.46
CA PHE A 453 3.66 7.30 -16.02
C PHE A 453 3.83 8.49 -15.08
N ALA A 454 4.74 8.38 -14.12
CA ALA A 454 5.01 9.49 -13.18
C ALA A 454 5.52 10.72 -13.91
N ARG A 455 6.33 10.53 -14.95
CA ARG A 455 6.86 11.66 -15.70
C ARG A 455 5.80 12.39 -16.50
N SER A 456 4.96 11.66 -17.24
CA SER A 456 4.13 12.24 -18.29
C SER A 456 2.64 11.95 -18.18
N GLY A 457 2.23 11.01 -17.32
CA GLY A 457 0.84 10.54 -17.29
C GLY A 457 0.55 9.45 -18.31
N ASN A 458 1.58 8.95 -18.99
CA ASN A 458 1.47 7.88 -19.99
C ASN A 458 2.53 6.83 -19.67
N PRO A 459 2.15 5.57 -19.42
CA PRO A 459 3.13 4.55 -19.01
C PRO A 459 4.03 4.09 -20.16
N ASN A 460 3.71 4.38 -21.39
CA ASN A 460 4.40 3.86 -22.56
C ASN A 460 5.72 4.58 -22.84
N GLY A 461 6.64 3.91 -23.51
CA GLY A 461 7.91 4.48 -23.93
C GLY A 461 8.99 3.44 -24.08
N GLY A 462 10.07 3.83 -24.74
CA GLY A 462 11.22 2.94 -24.94
C GLY A 462 10.84 1.66 -25.70
N ASN A 463 11.38 0.56 -25.25
CA ASN A 463 11.16 -0.75 -25.85
C ASN A 463 10.03 -1.55 -25.17
N LEU A 464 9.25 -0.89 -24.32
CA LEU A 464 8.14 -1.55 -23.63
C LEU A 464 7.01 -1.90 -24.61
N VAL A 465 6.30 -3.00 -24.34
CA VAL A 465 5.08 -3.33 -25.06
C VAL A 465 4.10 -2.16 -24.93
N GLN A 466 3.50 -1.74 -26.05
CA GLN A 466 2.56 -0.62 -26.06
C GLN A 466 1.30 -1.00 -25.29
N TRP A 467 1.03 -0.28 -24.22
CA TRP A 467 -0.12 -0.50 -23.32
C TRP A 467 -1.22 0.46 -23.75
N PRO A 468 -2.32 -0.03 -24.32
CA PRO A 468 -3.38 0.89 -24.75
C PRO A 468 -4.13 1.49 -23.56
N ALA A 469 -4.49 2.75 -23.67
CA ALA A 469 -5.40 3.36 -22.70
C ALA A 469 -6.73 2.60 -22.73
N TYR A 470 -7.34 2.42 -21.58
CA TYR A 470 -8.53 1.58 -21.46
C TYR A 470 -9.72 2.22 -22.16
N ALA A 471 -10.44 1.41 -22.93
CA ALA A 471 -11.76 1.76 -23.50
C ALA A 471 -12.66 0.56 -23.27
N GLU A 472 -13.85 0.79 -22.74
CA GLU A 472 -14.75 -0.29 -22.34
C GLU A 472 -15.11 -1.22 -23.50
N ASN A 473 -15.34 -0.66 -24.71
CA ASN A 473 -15.71 -1.46 -25.87
C ASN A 473 -14.60 -2.38 -26.36
N LEU A 474 -13.33 -2.07 -26.05
CA LEU A 474 -12.19 -2.92 -26.43
C LEU A 474 -11.70 -3.79 -25.27
N ASP A 475 -11.88 -3.33 -24.06
CA ASP A 475 -11.50 -4.03 -22.81
C ASP A 475 -10.10 -4.63 -22.88
N GLN A 476 -9.10 -3.82 -23.25
CA GLN A 476 -7.73 -4.27 -23.42
C GLN A 476 -6.93 -4.01 -22.15
N TRP A 477 -6.20 -5.04 -21.71
CA TRP A 477 -5.38 -5.04 -20.50
C TRP A 477 -3.94 -5.34 -20.88
N LEU A 478 -2.98 -4.80 -20.13
CA LEU A 478 -1.62 -5.29 -20.20
C LEU A 478 -1.48 -6.45 -19.21
N VAL A 479 -1.10 -7.61 -19.72
CA VAL A 479 -0.85 -8.78 -18.88
C VAL A 479 0.66 -8.91 -18.70
N PHE A 480 1.11 -8.73 -17.46
CA PHE A 480 2.51 -8.92 -17.09
C PHE A 480 2.79 -10.41 -16.87
N ASP A 481 3.77 -10.93 -17.60
CA ASP A 481 4.18 -12.31 -17.49
C ASP A 481 5.68 -12.36 -17.82
N ALA A 482 6.22 -13.53 -18.12
CA ALA A 482 7.58 -13.64 -18.62
C ALA A 482 7.78 -12.76 -19.85
N GLU A 483 6.76 -12.67 -20.69
CA GLU A 483 6.67 -11.69 -21.78
C GLU A 483 5.33 -10.96 -21.61
N ASP A 484 5.38 -9.64 -21.65
CA ASP A 484 4.16 -8.83 -21.50
C ASP A 484 3.31 -8.92 -22.78
N GLN A 485 2.00 -8.97 -22.63
CA GLN A 485 1.05 -9.06 -23.73
C GLN A 485 -0.16 -8.18 -23.48
N VAL A 486 -0.69 -7.60 -24.54
CA VAL A 486 -2.02 -6.97 -24.49
C VAL A 486 -3.06 -8.06 -24.77
N ARG A 487 -4.01 -8.21 -23.86
CA ARG A 487 -5.13 -9.15 -24.05
C ARG A 487 -6.46 -8.43 -23.77
N ALA A 488 -7.45 -8.76 -24.59
CA ALA A 488 -8.80 -8.24 -24.39
C ALA A 488 -9.59 -9.16 -23.46
N GLU A 489 -10.51 -8.60 -22.73
CA GLU A 489 -11.51 -9.35 -21.97
C GLU A 489 -10.89 -10.35 -20.99
N VAL A 490 -9.92 -9.91 -20.22
CA VAL A 490 -9.21 -10.75 -19.24
C VAL A 490 -10.22 -11.26 -18.21
N ILE A 491 -10.35 -12.60 -18.11
CA ILE A 491 -11.31 -13.32 -17.28
C ILE A 491 -12.73 -12.71 -17.32
N ALA A 492 -13.14 -12.19 -18.49
CA ALA A 492 -14.38 -11.41 -18.60
C ALA A 492 -15.63 -12.17 -18.15
N PRO A 493 -15.85 -13.44 -18.49
CA PRO A 493 -17.05 -14.13 -17.99
C PRO A 493 -17.15 -14.17 -16.47
N LYS A 494 -16.02 -14.38 -15.79
CA LYS A 494 -15.96 -14.39 -14.32
C LYS A 494 -16.26 -12.99 -13.78
N LEU A 495 -15.61 -11.96 -14.35
CA LEU A 495 -15.81 -10.59 -13.89
C LEU A 495 -17.23 -10.09 -14.18
N ASP A 496 -17.82 -10.46 -15.31
CA ASP A 496 -19.20 -10.09 -15.63
C ASP A 496 -20.18 -10.66 -14.62
N PHE A 497 -19.96 -11.90 -14.20
CA PHE A 497 -20.75 -12.54 -13.16
C PHE A 497 -20.63 -11.78 -11.83
N LEU A 498 -19.40 -11.51 -11.43
CA LEU A 498 -19.13 -10.80 -10.17
C LEU A 498 -19.67 -9.37 -10.21
N GLU A 499 -19.58 -8.71 -11.35
CA GLU A 499 -20.10 -7.35 -11.53
C GLU A 499 -21.62 -7.33 -11.43
N THR A 500 -22.31 -8.31 -12.00
CA THR A 500 -23.77 -8.42 -11.89
C THR A 500 -24.17 -8.49 -10.41
N HIS A 501 -23.45 -9.28 -9.63
CA HIS A 501 -23.68 -9.38 -8.19
C HIS A 501 -23.39 -8.04 -7.49
N TYR A 502 -22.38 -7.39 -7.87
CA TYR A 502 -22.03 -6.06 -7.33
C TYR A 502 -23.09 -4.99 -7.66
N UNK A 503 -23.36 -5.05 -8.74
CA UNK A 503 -24.29 -4.20 -9.22
C UNK A 503 -25.54 -4.30 -8.53
N ALA A 504 -26.05 -5.50 -8.25
CA ALA A 504 -27.29 -5.76 -7.47
C ALA A 504 -27.21 -5.25 -6.03
N ARG A 505 -26.03 -5.38 -5.42
CA ARG A 505 -25.80 -4.90 -4.05
C ARG A 505 -25.75 -3.37 -3.95
N THR A 506 -25.45 -2.69 -5.05
CA THR A 506 -25.22 -1.25 -5.02
C THR A 506 -26.31 -0.43 -5.75
N SER A 507 -27.25 -1.09 -6.42
CA SER A 507 -28.32 -0.40 -7.13
C SER A 507 -29.59 -0.22 -6.29
N ALA A 508 -29.66 -0.85 -5.12
CA ALA A 508 -30.86 -0.82 -4.27
C ALA A 508 -31.07 0.50 -3.51
N SER A 509 -30.27 1.53 -3.84
CA SER A 509 -30.32 2.83 -3.16
C SER A 509 -30.65 3.98 -4.11
N LYS A 510 -31.64 3.78 -4.97
CA LYS A 510 -32.20 4.91 -5.73
C LYS A 510 -33.32 5.57 -4.93
#